data_9052e7615d4f9073ae0ffbedd9216e98
#
_entry.id   9052e7615d4f9073ae0ffbedd9216e98
#
_cell.length_a   1.000
_cell.length_b   1.000
_cell.length_c   1.000
_cell.angle_alpha   90.00
_cell.angle_beta   90.00
_cell.angle_gamma   90.00
#
_symmetry.space_group_name_H-M   'P 1'
#
loop_
_entity.id
_entity.type
_entity.pdbx_description
1 polymer ?
#
loop_
_entity_poly.entity_id
_entity_poly.type
_entity_poly.pdbx_seq_one_letter_code
_entity_poly.pdbx_strand_id
1 'polypeptide(L)'
;MKVYEWNIGMSATIPSNNGYNLLPWVIDEILDEEPDCIVLTEFVIAKGFDYYISKLEENGYQWFVSTTTKFNGILIALKSKTFNFDETFDYNKPTVKTGDEVLIGNDLPNLYEIQVMWNGRPLSIIGVRIKVDINNENTDYKKNQFKALDDYLSKQTHDVLCIGDYNAYWGNLWSTPKNTRLNKSMEKGYSLYTPTYKEGDWHSFVHKNGEKIQLDHLITNISAQSISVKYDWNFINQSRYSGEVTAESANKPNGKPDHAIIKATII
;
A
#
# COMPACT_ATOMS: atom_id res chain seq x y z
N MET A 1 -6.88 10.39 12.44
CA MET A 1 -7.09 9.59 11.20
C MET A 1 -6.40 8.25 11.34
N LYS A 2 -7.12 7.13 11.11
CA LYS A 2 -6.57 5.77 11.04
C LYS A 2 -6.39 5.38 9.57
N VAL A 3 -5.20 4.96 9.20
CA VAL A 3 -4.86 4.58 7.82
C VAL A 3 -4.30 3.17 7.84
N TYR A 4 -4.93 2.25 7.10
CA TYR A 4 -4.50 0.86 7.01
C TYR A 4 -4.09 0.54 5.58
N GLU A 5 -2.95 -0.11 5.44
CA GLU A 5 -2.52 -0.64 4.16
C GLU A 5 -2.23 -2.12 4.28
N TRP A 6 -2.52 -2.85 3.22
CA TRP A 6 -2.24 -4.26 3.13
C TRP A 6 -1.86 -4.66 1.70
N ASN A 7 -0.65 -5.16 1.54
CA ASN A 7 -0.31 -5.90 0.33
C ASN A 7 -1.00 -7.27 0.42
N ILE A 8 -2.07 -7.45 -0.37
CA ILE A 8 -2.86 -8.67 -0.36
C ILE A 8 -2.33 -9.77 -1.30
N GLY A 9 -1.19 -9.51 -1.95
CA GLY A 9 -0.38 -10.50 -2.64
C GLY A 9 -1.06 -11.13 -3.85
N MET A 10 -1.90 -10.44 -4.61
CA MET A 10 -2.71 -11.07 -5.68
C MET A 10 -3.21 -12.49 -5.34
N SER A 11 -2.64 -13.04 -4.31
CA SER A 11 -2.78 -14.40 -3.79
C SER A 11 -3.94 -14.55 -2.82
N ALA A 12 -4.55 -13.44 -2.41
CA ALA A 12 -5.94 -13.51 -2.02
C ALA A 12 -6.79 -14.08 -3.19
N THR A 13 -6.09 -14.56 -4.21
CA THR A 13 -6.64 -15.08 -5.44
C THR A 13 -6.17 -16.51 -5.61
N ILE A 14 -7.05 -17.45 -5.42
CA ILE A 14 -6.75 -18.82 -5.80
C ILE A 14 -6.66 -18.83 -7.33
N PRO A 15 -5.51 -19.18 -7.95
CA PRO A 15 -5.48 -19.44 -9.36
C PRO A 15 -6.44 -20.60 -9.61
N SER A 16 -7.60 -20.30 -10.13
CA SER A 16 -8.47 -21.30 -10.72
C SER A 16 -8.19 -21.29 -12.23
N ASN A 17 -8.60 -22.37 -12.93
CA ASN A 17 -8.55 -22.41 -14.38
C ASN A 17 -9.31 -21.23 -15.06
N ASN A 18 -10.03 -20.41 -14.26
CA ASN A 18 -10.87 -19.30 -14.69
C ASN A 18 -10.43 -17.93 -14.15
N GLY A 19 -9.21 -17.77 -13.61
CA GLY A 19 -8.70 -16.49 -13.12
C GLY A 19 -8.56 -16.41 -11.61
N TYR A 20 -8.49 -15.18 -11.09
CA TYR A 20 -8.28 -14.90 -9.68
C TYR A 20 -9.61 -14.81 -8.90
N ASN A 21 -9.57 -15.08 -7.60
CA ASN A 21 -10.72 -14.89 -6.70
C ASN A 21 -10.28 -14.05 -5.50
N LEU A 22 -10.95 -12.94 -5.24
CA LEU A 22 -10.80 -12.18 -4.00
C LEU A 22 -11.49 -12.92 -2.85
N LEU A 23 -10.80 -13.06 -1.74
CA LEU A 23 -11.33 -13.77 -0.58
C LEU A 23 -12.14 -12.81 0.31
N PRO A 24 -13.42 -13.10 0.60
CA PRO A 24 -14.28 -12.22 1.39
C PRO A 24 -13.70 -11.83 2.74
N TRP A 25 -13.05 -12.75 3.45
CA TRP A 25 -12.53 -12.49 4.79
C TRP A 25 -11.44 -11.40 4.85
N VAL A 26 -10.74 -11.13 3.74
CA VAL A 26 -9.70 -10.09 3.71
C VAL A 26 -10.30 -8.70 3.91
N ILE A 27 -11.40 -8.40 3.22
CA ILE A 27 -12.08 -7.12 3.41
C ILE A 27 -12.78 -7.05 4.77
N ASP A 28 -13.35 -8.16 5.24
CA ASP A 28 -13.96 -8.22 6.56
C ASP A 28 -12.93 -7.96 7.66
N GLU A 29 -11.71 -8.53 7.55
CA GLU A 29 -10.62 -8.32 8.50
C GLU A 29 -10.23 -6.86 8.63
N ILE A 30 -10.02 -6.18 7.49
CA ILE A 30 -9.55 -4.79 7.52
C ILE A 30 -10.64 -3.83 8.00
N LEU A 31 -11.92 -4.16 7.80
CA LEU A 31 -13.06 -3.36 8.22
C LEU A 31 -13.39 -3.49 9.72
N ASP A 32 -12.96 -4.57 10.39
CA ASP A 32 -13.27 -4.84 11.82
C ASP A 32 -12.85 -3.69 12.75
N GLU A 33 -11.80 -2.93 12.43
CA GLU A 33 -11.32 -1.80 13.23
C GLU A 33 -11.75 -0.43 12.68
N GLU A 34 -12.60 -0.40 11.67
CA GLU A 34 -13.15 0.80 11.05
C GLU A 34 -12.09 1.89 10.73
N PRO A 35 -11.06 1.61 9.91
CA PRO A 35 -10.10 2.63 9.53
C PRO A 35 -10.77 3.77 8.75
N ASP A 36 -10.19 4.96 8.76
CA ASP A 36 -10.67 6.08 7.97
C ASP A 36 -10.25 5.95 6.50
N CYS A 37 -9.08 5.36 6.27
CA CYS A 37 -8.50 5.12 4.95
C CYS A 37 -7.98 3.68 4.84
N ILE A 38 -8.30 3.03 3.75
CA ILE A 38 -7.82 1.69 3.39
C ILE A 38 -7.06 1.78 2.07
N VAL A 39 -5.87 1.20 2.01
CA VAL A 39 -5.09 1.01 0.79
C VAL A 39 -4.79 -0.47 0.64
N LEU A 40 -5.22 -1.07 -0.47
CA LEU A 40 -4.85 -2.45 -0.79
C LEU A 40 -3.91 -2.43 -1.99
N THR A 41 -2.71 -2.95 -1.82
CA THR A 41 -1.74 -3.12 -2.91
C THR A 41 -1.73 -4.56 -3.41
N GLU A 42 -1.19 -4.78 -4.59
CA GLU A 42 -1.35 -6.04 -5.36
C GLU A 42 -2.82 -6.45 -5.53
N PHE A 43 -3.68 -5.46 -5.65
CA PHE A 43 -5.11 -5.64 -5.84
C PHE A 43 -5.43 -6.03 -7.29
N VAL A 44 -6.45 -6.87 -7.46
CA VAL A 44 -6.93 -7.32 -8.78
C VAL A 44 -8.45 -7.29 -8.80
N ILE A 45 -9.03 -6.72 -9.86
CA ILE A 45 -10.47 -6.87 -10.11
C ILE A 45 -10.72 -8.30 -10.58
N ALA A 46 -11.32 -9.11 -9.72
CA ALA A 46 -11.51 -10.53 -9.93
C ALA A 46 -12.87 -10.99 -9.35
N LYS A 47 -13.17 -12.29 -9.44
CA LYS A 47 -14.35 -12.85 -8.78
C LYS A 47 -14.32 -12.52 -7.28
N GLY A 48 -15.42 -12.01 -6.74
CA GLY A 48 -15.52 -11.52 -5.35
C GLY A 48 -15.36 -10.01 -5.23
N PHE A 49 -15.04 -9.28 -6.31
CA PHE A 49 -14.91 -7.83 -6.32
C PHE A 49 -16.20 -7.14 -5.83
N ASP A 50 -17.35 -7.59 -6.32
CA ASP A 50 -18.65 -7.03 -5.91
C ASP A 50 -18.89 -7.14 -4.41
N TYR A 51 -18.42 -8.22 -3.78
CA TYR A 51 -18.49 -8.39 -2.33
C TYR A 51 -17.67 -7.32 -1.61
N TYR A 52 -16.42 -7.07 -2.07
CA TYR A 52 -15.56 -6.03 -1.49
C TYR A 52 -16.23 -4.66 -1.58
N ILE A 53 -16.76 -4.34 -2.75
CA ILE A 53 -17.41 -3.05 -2.99
C ILE A 53 -18.65 -2.88 -2.11
N SER A 54 -19.53 -3.88 -2.08
CA SER A 54 -20.72 -3.84 -1.22
C SER A 54 -20.33 -3.63 0.24
N LYS A 55 -19.29 -4.32 0.74
CA LYS A 55 -18.81 -4.15 2.11
C LYS A 55 -18.27 -2.75 2.38
N LEU A 56 -17.51 -2.18 1.45
CA LEU A 56 -17.00 -0.82 1.57
C LEU A 56 -18.15 0.19 1.61
N GLU A 57 -19.11 0.10 0.67
CA GLU A 57 -20.27 0.98 0.58
C GLU A 57 -21.17 0.88 1.82
N GLU A 58 -21.50 -0.33 2.28
CA GLU A 58 -22.25 -0.59 3.51
C GLU A 58 -21.61 0.06 4.74
N ASN A 59 -20.28 0.15 4.77
CA ASN A 59 -19.51 0.78 5.85
C ASN A 59 -19.20 2.27 5.61
N GLY A 60 -19.81 2.90 4.59
CA GLY A 60 -19.71 4.33 4.31
C GLY A 60 -18.40 4.79 3.68
N TYR A 61 -17.73 3.91 2.94
CA TYR A 61 -16.56 4.27 2.17
C TYR A 61 -16.91 4.62 0.73
N GLN A 62 -16.21 5.62 0.19
CA GLN A 62 -16.02 5.77 -1.25
C GLN A 62 -14.76 5.01 -1.62
N TRP A 63 -14.80 4.31 -2.74
CA TRP A 63 -13.71 3.47 -3.19
C TRP A 63 -13.25 3.83 -4.60
N PHE A 64 -11.98 3.60 -4.86
CA PHE A 64 -11.31 3.92 -6.11
C PHE A 64 -10.32 2.81 -6.43
N VAL A 65 -10.23 2.41 -7.68
CA VAL A 65 -9.34 1.33 -8.14
C VAL A 65 -8.52 1.83 -9.31
N SER A 66 -7.22 1.56 -9.26
CA SER A 66 -6.34 1.83 -10.40
C SER A 66 -6.79 1.02 -11.63
N THR A 67 -6.56 1.55 -12.82
CA THR A 67 -7.06 0.97 -14.08
C THR A 67 -6.44 -0.37 -14.47
N THR A 68 -5.43 -0.81 -13.76
CA THR A 68 -4.77 -2.09 -14.00
C THR A 68 -5.67 -3.25 -13.55
N THR A 69 -6.21 -3.95 -14.51
CA THR A 69 -7.11 -5.09 -14.25
C THR A 69 -6.38 -6.44 -14.18
N LYS A 70 -5.10 -6.48 -14.55
CA LYS A 70 -4.41 -7.75 -14.71
C LYS A 70 -3.58 -8.14 -13.49
N PHE A 71 -2.73 -7.27 -12.97
CA PHE A 71 -1.82 -7.57 -11.84
C PHE A 71 -1.39 -6.28 -11.14
N ASN A 72 -1.17 -6.35 -9.84
CA ASN A 72 -0.54 -5.28 -9.08
C ASN A 72 -1.29 -3.93 -9.06
N GLY A 73 -2.60 -3.97 -9.16
CA GLY A 73 -3.43 -2.77 -8.99
C GLY A 73 -3.42 -2.27 -7.54
N ILE A 74 -4.05 -1.13 -7.35
CA ILE A 74 -4.22 -0.50 -6.04
C ILE A 74 -5.69 -0.14 -5.87
N LEU A 75 -6.27 -0.52 -4.74
CA LEU A 75 -7.58 -0.02 -4.29
C LEU A 75 -7.34 0.96 -3.14
N ILE A 76 -8.00 2.12 -3.20
CA ILE A 76 -8.07 3.08 -2.08
C ILE A 76 -9.55 3.24 -1.71
N ALA A 77 -9.85 3.10 -0.42
CA ALA A 77 -11.19 3.35 0.11
C ALA A 77 -11.13 4.35 1.27
N LEU A 78 -12.00 5.36 1.22
CA LEU A 78 -11.97 6.52 2.10
C LEU A 78 -13.33 6.71 2.76
N LYS A 79 -13.35 6.81 4.10
CA LYS A 79 -14.57 6.98 4.88
C LYS A 79 -15.17 8.38 4.65
N SER A 80 -16.40 8.44 4.10
CA SER A 80 -17.05 9.70 3.71
C SER A 80 -17.28 10.67 4.88
N LYS A 81 -17.34 10.16 6.13
CA LYS A 81 -17.44 11.00 7.32
C LYS A 81 -16.15 11.72 7.70
N THR A 82 -15.00 11.22 7.24
CA THR A 82 -13.66 11.73 7.59
C THR A 82 -13.10 12.63 6.50
N PHE A 83 -13.43 12.32 5.24
CA PHE A 83 -12.91 13.03 4.08
C PHE A 83 -14.02 13.74 3.32
N ASN A 84 -13.76 14.98 2.91
CA ASN A 84 -14.59 15.70 1.98
C ASN A 84 -14.02 15.55 0.58
N PHE A 85 -14.84 15.12 -0.33
CA PHE A 85 -14.51 14.98 -1.74
C PHE A 85 -14.81 16.29 -2.44
N ASP A 86 -13.78 17.01 -2.87
CA ASP A 86 -13.96 18.23 -3.65
C ASP A 86 -14.19 17.85 -5.12
N GLU A 87 -15.27 18.33 -5.70
CA GLU A 87 -15.63 18.10 -7.10
C GLU A 87 -14.60 18.69 -8.08
N THR A 88 -13.73 19.57 -7.63
CA THR A 88 -12.64 20.13 -8.46
C THR A 88 -11.54 19.15 -8.76
N PHE A 89 -11.42 18.07 -7.95
CA PHE A 89 -10.41 17.03 -8.16
C PHE A 89 -10.98 15.92 -9.05
N ASP A 90 -10.16 15.45 -9.98
CA ASP A 90 -10.49 14.26 -10.79
C ASP A 90 -10.00 12.99 -10.07
N TYR A 91 -10.81 12.50 -9.16
CA TYR A 91 -10.49 11.34 -8.32
C TYR A 91 -10.24 10.04 -9.10
N ASN A 92 -10.65 9.99 -10.37
CA ASN A 92 -10.58 8.78 -11.18
C ASN A 92 -9.31 8.73 -12.06
N LYS A 93 -8.48 9.77 -12.03
CA LYS A 93 -7.23 9.80 -12.80
C LYS A 93 -6.05 9.53 -11.91
N PRO A 94 -5.29 8.48 -12.18
CA PRO A 94 -3.97 8.36 -11.58
C PRO A 94 -3.11 9.53 -12.05
N THR A 95 -2.51 10.26 -11.13
CA THR A 95 -1.61 11.38 -11.47
C THR A 95 -0.26 10.89 -11.98
N VAL A 96 0.09 9.65 -11.65
CA VAL A 96 1.21 8.93 -12.25
C VAL A 96 0.66 7.65 -12.87
N LYS A 97 0.99 7.43 -14.14
CA LYS A 97 0.60 6.21 -14.82
C LYS A 97 1.12 4.98 -14.10
N THR A 98 0.25 4.01 -13.92
CA THR A 98 0.64 2.71 -13.39
C THR A 98 1.59 2.01 -14.36
N GLY A 99 2.36 1.02 -13.88
CA GLY A 99 3.29 0.31 -14.72
C GLY A 99 2.68 -0.41 -15.92
N ASP A 100 1.38 -0.68 -15.90
CA ASP A 100 0.67 -1.31 -17.03
C ASP A 100 0.32 -0.33 -18.13
N GLU A 101 0.29 0.95 -17.87
CA GLU A 101 0.08 2.00 -18.86
C GLU A 101 1.38 2.42 -19.55
N VAL A 102 2.52 2.06 -18.98
CA VAL A 102 3.86 2.33 -19.52
C VAL A 102 4.39 1.05 -20.14
N LEU A 103 4.04 0.85 -21.39
CA LEU A 103 4.37 -0.38 -22.12
C LEU A 103 5.86 -0.53 -22.47
N ILE A 104 6.69 0.46 -22.25
CA ILE A 104 8.11 0.44 -22.62
C ILE A 104 8.94 0.96 -21.44
N GLY A 105 9.73 0.07 -20.84
CA GLY A 105 10.60 0.38 -19.72
C GLY A 105 9.84 0.47 -18.41
N ASN A 106 9.44 -0.61 -17.86
CA ASN A 106 8.79 -0.86 -16.55
C ASN A 106 9.34 -0.10 -15.33
N ASP A 107 10.01 1.03 -15.53
CA ASP A 107 10.80 1.78 -14.56
C ASP A 107 9.98 2.70 -13.65
N LEU A 108 8.65 2.69 -13.79
CA LEU A 108 7.76 3.44 -12.93
C LEU A 108 7.13 2.54 -11.87
N PRO A 109 7.00 3.02 -10.63
CA PRO A 109 6.25 2.32 -9.60
C PRO A 109 4.77 2.25 -9.95
N ASN A 110 4.04 1.30 -9.37
CA ASN A 110 2.59 1.41 -9.33
C ASN A 110 2.26 2.50 -8.31
N LEU A 111 1.65 3.58 -8.78
CA LEU A 111 1.17 4.68 -7.94
C LEU A 111 -0.30 4.92 -8.29
N TYR A 112 -1.11 5.08 -7.25
CA TYR A 112 -2.48 5.52 -7.39
C TYR A 112 -2.77 6.60 -6.36
N GLU A 113 -3.23 7.76 -6.81
CA GLU A 113 -3.45 8.92 -5.96
C GLU A 113 -4.92 9.33 -5.97
N ILE A 114 -5.43 9.64 -4.79
CA ILE A 114 -6.72 10.27 -4.57
C ILE A 114 -6.48 11.57 -3.80
N GLN A 115 -7.00 12.67 -4.32
CA GLN A 115 -6.94 13.97 -3.67
C GLN A 115 -8.28 14.26 -2.98
N VAL A 116 -8.21 14.66 -1.72
CA VAL A 116 -9.38 14.94 -0.88
C VAL A 116 -9.11 16.13 0.04
N MET A 117 -10.15 16.64 0.66
CA MET A 117 -10.03 17.58 1.77
C MET A 117 -10.07 16.81 3.10
N TRP A 118 -9.06 17.01 3.94
CA TRP A 118 -9.01 16.49 5.30
C TRP A 118 -8.74 17.63 6.29
N ASN A 119 -9.63 17.79 7.28
CA ASN A 119 -9.55 18.92 8.25
C ASN A 119 -9.44 20.30 7.58
N GLY A 120 -10.14 20.50 6.45
CA GLY A 120 -10.11 21.76 5.71
C GLY A 120 -8.83 22.01 4.90
N ARG A 121 -7.97 21.01 4.71
CA ARG A 121 -6.73 21.11 3.94
C ARG A 121 -6.71 20.07 2.82
N PRO A 122 -6.12 20.42 1.65
CA PRO A 122 -5.88 19.44 0.60
C PRO A 122 -4.94 18.34 1.08
N LEU A 123 -5.31 17.09 0.82
CA LEU A 123 -4.52 15.91 1.14
C LEU A 123 -4.49 14.98 -0.07
N SER A 124 -3.30 14.58 -0.50
CA SER A 124 -3.12 13.45 -1.42
C SER A 124 -2.88 12.17 -0.65
N ILE A 125 -3.71 11.18 -0.91
CA ILE A 125 -3.53 9.80 -0.43
C ILE A 125 -3.01 8.99 -1.59
N ILE A 126 -1.81 8.44 -1.44
CA ILE A 126 -1.08 7.72 -2.47
C ILE A 126 -0.87 6.28 -2.00
N GLY A 127 -1.45 5.34 -2.72
CA GLY A 127 -1.06 3.93 -2.65
C GLY A 127 0.17 3.69 -3.54
N VAL A 128 1.18 3.03 -3.03
CA VAL A 128 2.42 2.78 -3.77
C VAL A 128 2.83 1.31 -3.72
N ARG A 129 3.32 0.81 -4.86
CA ARG A 129 4.06 -0.45 -4.91
C ARG A 129 5.27 -0.30 -5.82
N ILE A 130 6.45 -0.50 -5.24
CA ILE A 130 7.70 -0.60 -5.98
C ILE A 130 7.84 -2.04 -6.49
N LYS A 131 7.99 -2.21 -7.80
CA LYS A 131 8.10 -3.52 -8.42
C LYS A 131 9.51 -4.11 -8.22
N VAL A 132 9.57 -5.42 -8.04
CA VAL A 132 10.83 -6.16 -8.06
C VAL A 132 11.12 -6.67 -9.46
N ASP A 133 12.38 -6.65 -9.87
CA ASP A 133 12.82 -7.30 -11.09
C ASP A 133 12.93 -8.81 -10.84
N ILE A 134 12.09 -9.58 -11.50
CA ILE A 134 12.04 -11.03 -11.32
C ILE A 134 13.32 -11.70 -11.87
N ASN A 135 13.96 -11.08 -12.85
CA ASN A 135 15.12 -11.67 -13.52
C ASN A 135 16.46 -11.20 -12.95
N ASN A 136 16.47 -10.22 -12.03
CA ASN A 136 17.68 -9.56 -11.49
C ASN A 136 18.63 -9.01 -12.59
N GLU A 137 18.14 -8.82 -13.81
CA GLU A 137 18.95 -8.42 -14.95
C GLU A 137 19.19 -6.91 -15.00
N ASN A 138 18.31 -6.12 -14.36
CA ASN A 138 18.40 -4.67 -14.38
C ASN A 138 18.53 -4.08 -12.96
N THR A 139 19.75 -3.87 -12.55
CA THR A 139 20.06 -3.25 -11.24
C THR A 139 19.51 -1.82 -11.09
N ASP A 140 19.28 -1.12 -12.20
CA ASP A 140 18.76 0.25 -12.20
C ASP A 140 17.21 0.29 -12.16
N TYR A 141 16.54 -0.82 -12.43
CA TYR A 141 15.09 -0.90 -12.47
C TYR A 141 14.42 -0.35 -11.20
N LYS A 142 14.81 -0.87 -10.05
CA LYS A 142 14.29 -0.44 -8.75
C LYS A 142 14.72 0.99 -8.41
N LYS A 143 15.94 1.37 -8.77
CA LYS A 143 16.49 2.72 -8.58
C LYS A 143 15.70 3.77 -9.38
N ASN A 144 15.34 3.46 -10.63
CA ASN A 144 14.55 4.35 -11.47
C ASN A 144 13.15 4.56 -10.91
N GLN A 145 12.51 3.52 -10.37
CA GLN A 145 11.21 3.64 -9.71
C GLN A 145 11.28 4.56 -8.48
N PHE A 146 12.32 4.41 -7.63
CA PHE A 146 12.51 5.30 -6.48
C PHE A 146 12.78 6.75 -6.92
N LYS A 147 13.57 6.93 -7.98
CA LYS A 147 13.81 8.27 -8.55
C LYS A 147 12.51 8.91 -9.02
N ALA A 148 11.67 8.15 -9.73
CA ALA A 148 10.36 8.63 -10.18
C ALA A 148 9.44 8.99 -9.00
N LEU A 149 9.39 8.18 -7.96
CA LEU A 149 8.63 8.44 -6.75
C LEU A 149 9.14 9.70 -6.02
N ASP A 150 10.45 9.84 -5.85
CA ASP A 150 11.09 11.00 -5.20
C ASP A 150 10.84 12.29 -5.98
N ASP A 151 10.99 12.25 -7.31
CA ASP A 151 10.67 13.37 -8.19
C ASP A 151 9.18 13.75 -8.13
N TYR A 152 8.30 12.77 -7.93
CA TYR A 152 6.87 13.00 -7.82
C TYR A 152 6.50 13.64 -6.48
N LEU A 153 6.91 13.02 -5.36
CA LEU A 153 6.61 13.51 -4.01
C LEU A 153 7.18 14.91 -3.78
N SER A 154 8.43 15.15 -4.21
CA SER A 154 9.09 16.43 -4.00
C SER A 154 8.44 17.63 -4.71
N LYS A 155 7.56 17.40 -5.68
CA LYS A 155 6.80 18.41 -6.40
C LYS A 155 5.46 18.76 -5.75
N GLN A 156 5.01 17.97 -4.80
CA GLN A 156 3.73 18.23 -4.13
C GLN A 156 3.84 19.48 -3.24
N THR A 157 2.78 20.28 -3.24
CA THR A 157 2.72 21.57 -2.52
C THR A 157 1.71 21.55 -1.37
N HIS A 158 1.11 20.41 -1.10
CA HIS A 158 0.10 20.19 -0.07
C HIS A 158 0.44 18.95 0.77
N ASP A 159 -0.40 18.62 1.72
CA ASP A 159 -0.23 17.44 2.56
C ASP A 159 -0.32 16.15 1.73
N VAL A 160 0.60 15.22 1.97
CA VAL A 160 0.67 13.93 1.27
C VAL A 160 0.82 12.82 2.28
N LEU A 161 0.07 11.76 2.04
CA LEU A 161 0.19 10.47 2.72
C LEU A 161 0.48 9.41 1.66
N CYS A 162 1.70 8.88 1.64
CA CYS A 162 2.12 7.84 0.70
C CYS A 162 2.40 6.56 1.49
N ILE A 163 1.59 5.52 1.27
CA ILE A 163 1.65 4.27 2.02
C ILE A 163 1.60 3.07 1.08
N GLY A 164 2.34 2.00 1.40
CA GLY A 164 2.33 0.80 0.58
C GLY A 164 3.59 -0.04 0.68
N ASP A 165 3.72 -0.96 -0.28
CA ASP A 165 4.87 -1.84 -0.43
C ASP A 165 5.98 -1.18 -1.23
N TYR A 166 7.03 -0.79 -0.53
CA TYR A 166 8.24 -0.21 -1.15
C TYR A 166 9.23 -1.28 -1.63
N ASN A 167 8.99 -2.54 -1.31
CA ASN A 167 9.92 -3.61 -1.63
C ASN A 167 11.38 -3.28 -1.25
N ALA A 168 11.57 -2.50 -0.21
CA ALA A 168 12.88 -2.02 0.22
C ALA A 168 12.93 -1.91 1.73
N TYR A 169 14.00 -2.47 2.30
CA TYR A 169 14.28 -2.36 3.71
C TYR A 169 14.48 -0.90 4.14
N TRP A 170 14.03 -0.56 5.33
CA TRP A 170 14.12 0.80 5.90
C TRP A 170 15.50 1.45 5.74
N GLY A 171 16.57 0.77 6.11
CA GLY A 171 17.92 1.26 6.00
C GLY A 171 18.35 1.64 4.58
N ASN A 172 17.72 1.05 3.56
CA ASN A 172 17.96 1.37 2.15
C ASN A 172 17.14 2.56 1.66
N LEU A 173 16.05 2.88 2.36
CA LEU A 173 15.17 4.01 2.01
C LEU A 173 15.66 5.33 2.61
N TRP A 174 16.13 5.29 3.86
CA TRP A 174 16.28 6.50 4.69
C TRP A 174 17.53 6.55 5.57
N SER A 175 18.58 5.81 5.25
CA SER A 175 19.72 5.62 6.17
C SER A 175 20.64 6.82 6.32
N THR A 176 20.87 7.61 5.29
CA THR A 176 21.65 8.86 5.33
C THR A 176 21.31 9.77 4.16
N PRO A 177 21.51 11.10 4.24
CA PRO A 177 21.24 12.02 3.13
C PRO A 177 21.92 11.65 1.81
N LYS A 178 23.10 10.99 1.87
CA LYS A 178 23.85 10.59 0.67
C LYS A 178 23.40 9.27 0.05
N ASN A 179 22.74 8.41 0.83
CA ASN A 179 22.38 7.05 0.42
C ASN A 179 20.85 6.82 0.41
N THR A 180 20.09 7.84 0.75
CA THR A 180 18.63 7.78 0.75
C THR A 180 18.11 7.82 -0.67
N ARG A 181 17.17 6.92 -0.98
CA ARG A 181 16.55 6.85 -2.31
C ARG A 181 15.52 7.95 -2.55
N LEU A 182 15.11 8.67 -1.48
CA LEU A 182 14.07 9.68 -1.46
C LEU A 182 14.61 11.03 -0.92
N ASN A 183 15.78 11.44 -1.37
CA ASN A 183 16.49 12.63 -0.89
C ASN A 183 15.70 13.92 -1.07
N LYS A 184 15.10 14.12 -2.24
CA LYS A 184 14.35 15.36 -2.54
C LYS A 184 13.11 15.47 -1.67
N SER A 185 12.45 14.35 -1.42
CA SER A 185 11.28 14.29 -0.54
C SER A 185 11.68 14.62 0.90
N MET A 186 12.80 14.08 1.41
CA MET A 186 13.33 14.45 2.73
C MET A 186 13.59 15.94 2.86
N GLU A 187 14.25 16.54 1.86
CA GLU A 187 14.54 17.99 1.83
C GLU A 187 13.26 18.84 1.79
N LYS A 188 12.16 18.26 1.35
CA LYS A 188 10.82 18.87 1.33
C LYS A 188 9.99 18.59 2.59
N GLY A 189 10.59 18.04 3.63
CA GLY A 189 9.96 17.82 4.93
C GLY A 189 9.19 16.50 5.07
N TYR A 190 9.33 15.59 4.12
CA TYR A 190 8.77 14.24 4.29
C TYR A 190 9.53 13.46 5.36
N SER A 191 8.81 12.64 6.08
CA SER A 191 9.34 11.68 7.05
C SER A 191 8.90 10.26 6.72
N LEU A 192 9.78 9.30 6.98
CA LEU A 192 9.50 7.87 6.85
C LEU A 192 9.11 7.31 8.21
N TYR A 193 7.97 6.65 8.24
CA TYR A 193 7.46 5.94 9.41
C TYR A 193 7.43 4.45 9.13
N THR A 194 8.09 3.72 10.01
CA THR A 194 8.12 2.25 10.00
C THR A 194 8.18 1.76 11.46
N PRO A 195 7.54 0.64 11.80
CA PRO A 195 7.59 0.11 13.16
C PRO A 195 9.03 -0.16 13.62
N THR A 196 9.30 0.14 14.89
CA THR A 196 10.57 -0.18 15.51
C THR A 196 10.52 -1.58 16.12
N TYR A 197 11.69 -2.22 16.34
CA TYR A 197 11.78 -3.52 17.01
C TYR A 197 11.16 -3.59 18.41
N LYS A 198 10.76 -2.47 18.99
CA LYS A 198 10.18 -2.38 20.33
C LYS A 198 8.66 -2.35 20.35
N GLU A 199 8.02 -2.22 19.19
CA GLU A 199 6.58 -1.95 19.07
C GLU A 199 5.83 -3.09 18.36
N GLY A 200 5.90 -4.31 18.88
CA GLY A 200 5.17 -5.47 18.36
C GLY A 200 5.93 -6.20 17.24
N ASP A 201 5.20 -6.74 16.28
CA ASP A 201 5.80 -7.42 15.14
C ASP A 201 6.54 -6.40 14.27
N TRP A 202 7.86 -6.51 14.25
CA TRP A 202 8.73 -5.53 13.59
C TRP A 202 8.87 -5.74 12.07
N HIS A 203 8.34 -6.83 11.53
CA HIS A 203 8.44 -7.18 10.10
C HIS A 203 7.09 -7.12 9.43
N SER A 204 7.09 -6.71 8.19
CA SER A 204 5.89 -6.72 7.35
C SER A 204 5.82 -7.90 6.38
N PHE A 205 6.95 -8.57 6.16
CA PHE A 205 7.05 -9.66 5.20
C PHE A 205 7.98 -10.78 5.70
N VAL A 206 7.68 -12.02 5.35
CA VAL A 206 8.54 -13.19 5.61
C VAL A 206 9.00 -13.76 4.28
N HIS A 207 10.29 -13.63 4.00
CA HIS A 207 10.88 -14.18 2.79
C HIS A 207 10.88 -15.72 2.81
N LYS A 208 10.89 -16.35 1.63
CA LYS A 208 10.87 -17.82 1.47
C LYS A 208 11.98 -18.58 2.21
N ASN A 209 13.07 -17.91 2.56
CA ASN A 209 14.15 -18.48 3.38
C ASN A 209 13.93 -18.29 4.90
N GLY A 210 12.78 -17.78 5.31
CA GLY A 210 12.43 -17.47 6.70
C GLY A 210 12.95 -16.12 7.21
N GLU A 211 13.62 -15.34 6.36
CA GLU A 211 14.10 -14.01 6.73
C GLU A 211 12.90 -13.06 6.88
N LYS A 212 12.88 -12.35 8.01
CA LYS A 212 11.87 -11.35 8.33
C LYS A 212 12.36 -9.97 7.92
N ILE A 213 11.59 -9.25 7.13
CA ILE A 213 11.99 -7.94 6.59
C ILE A 213 10.83 -6.95 6.64
N GLN A 214 11.18 -5.66 6.55
CA GLN A 214 10.24 -4.56 6.48
C GLN A 214 10.20 -4.05 5.04
N LEU A 215 9.08 -4.21 4.37
CA LEU A 215 8.89 -3.78 2.98
C LEU A 215 7.83 -2.70 2.84
N ASP A 216 6.90 -2.65 3.80
CA ASP A 216 5.75 -1.75 3.80
C ASP A 216 6.02 -0.55 4.71
N HIS A 217 5.78 0.65 4.23
CA HIS A 217 6.11 1.88 4.94
C HIS A 217 5.07 2.97 4.71
N LEU A 218 5.05 3.96 5.61
CA LEU A 218 4.36 5.23 5.44
C LEU A 218 5.37 6.35 5.25
N ILE A 219 5.20 7.15 4.21
CA ILE A 219 5.93 8.39 3.97
C ILE A 219 4.92 9.54 3.95
N THR A 220 5.17 10.60 4.70
CA THR A 220 4.26 11.73 4.76
C THR A 220 4.99 13.03 5.11
N ASN A 221 4.44 14.16 4.64
CA ASN A 221 4.82 15.50 5.05
C ASN A 221 3.75 16.15 5.94
N ILE A 222 2.75 15.40 6.37
CA ILE A 222 1.69 15.90 7.25
C ILE A 222 2.31 16.37 8.56
N SER A 223 2.05 17.62 8.92
CA SER A 223 2.36 18.15 10.25
C SER A 223 1.25 17.72 11.21
N ALA A 224 1.52 16.73 12.04
CA ALA A 224 0.60 16.17 13.02
C ALA A 224 1.23 16.19 14.41
N GLN A 225 0.38 16.16 15.45
CA GLN A 225 0.85 16.11 16.84
C GLN A 225 1.61 14.81 17.13
N SER A 226 1.12 13.71 16.58
CA SER A 226 1.80 12.42 16.62
C SER A 226 1.42 11.54 15.42
N ILE A 227 2.37 10.73 14.98
CA ILE A 227 2.15 9.68 13.99
C ILE A 227 2.72 8.38 14.56
N SER A 228 1.89 7.38 14.69
CA SER A 228 2.30 6.04 15.12
C SER A 228 2.01 5.02 14.02
N VAL A 229 2.90 4.06 13.84
CA VAL A 229 2.79 2.99 12.84
C VAL A 229 3.11 1.66 13.48
N LYS A 230 2.31 0.65 13.21
CA LYS A 230 2.58 -0.74 13.62
C LYS A 230 2.27 -1.71 12.48
N TYR A 231 2.92 -2.86 12.48
CA TYR A 231 2.51 -4.02 11.69
C TYR A 231 1.58 -4.90 12.52
N ASP A 232 0.58 -5.47 11.87
CA ASP A 232 -0.39 -6.34 12.52
C ASP A 232 -0.49 -7.66 11.77
N TRP A 233 -0.18 -8.75 12.49
CA TRP A 233 -0.27 -10.13 12.06
C TRP A 233 -1.41 -10.90 12.73
N ASN A 234 -2.28 -10.22 13.52
CA ASN A 234 -3.31 -10.88 14.32
C ASN A 234 -4.30 -11.68 13.48
N PHE A 235 -4.50 -11.31 12.21
CA PHE A 235 -5.35 -12.06 11.30
C PHE A 235 -4.93 -13.53 11.15
N ILE A 236 -3.67 -13.88 11.39
CA ILE A 236 -3.16 -15.27 11.35
C ILE A 236 -3.86 -16.15 12.38
N ASN A 237 -4.16 -15.59 13.54
CA ASN A 237 -4.75 -16.30 14.67
C ASN A 237 -6.28 -16.39 14.58
N GLN A 238 -6.90 -15.84 13.57
CA GLN A 238 -8.34 -15.83 13.41
C GLN A 238 -8.83 -17.16 12.80
N SER A 239 -10.02 -17.62 13.23
CA SER A 239 -10.61 -18.86 12.73
C SER A 239 -10.87 -18.88 11.23
N ARG A 240 -11.01 -17.71 10.62
CA ARG A 240 -11.19 -17.51 9.18
C ARG A 240 -9.89 -17.63 8.37
N TYR A 241 -8.75 -17.60 9.05
CA TYR A 241 -7.45 -17.80 8.45
C TYR A 241 -6.85 -19.13 8.93
N SER A 242 -6.78 -20.11 8.06
CA SER A 242 -6.20 -21.42 8.38
C SER A 242 -4.80 -21.55 7.80
N GLY A 243 -3.78 -21.24 8.58
CA GLY A 243 -2.39 -21.49 8.19
C GLY A 243 -1.38 -20.52 8.80
N GLU A 244 -0.15 -20.98 8.91
CA GLU A 244 0.97 -20.18 9.37
C GLU A 244 1.55 -19.37 8.21
N VAL A 245 1.93 -18.12 8.45
CA VAL A 245 2.78 -17.36 7.52
C VAL A 245 4.19 -17.87 7.69
N THR A 246 4.52 -18.89 6.94
CA THR A 246 5.87 -19.45 6.87
C THR A 246 6.53 -19.07 5.54
N ALA A 247 7.83 -19.27 5.44
CA ALA A 247 8.54 -19.18 4.16
C ALA A 247 7.92 -20.07 3.07
N GLU A 248 7.28 -21.17 3.45
CA GLU A 248 6.54 -22.03 2.52
C GLU A 248 5.18 -21.45 2.11
N SER A 249 4.47 -20.77 3.03
CA SER A 249 3.17 -20.17 2.74
C SER A 249 3.29 -18.92 1.87
N ALA A 250 4.37 -18.17 1.99
CA ALA A 250 4.68 -17.04 1.13
C ALA A 250 4.79 -17.40 -0.37
N ASN A 251 5.06 -18.66 -0.68
CA ASN A 251 5.19 -19.13 -2.07
C ASN A 251 4.01 -20.00 -2.55
N LYS A 252 3.00 -20.26 -1.71
CA LYS A 252 1.87 -21.06 -2.10
C LYS A 252 0.71 -20.16 -2.53
N PRO A 253 0.09 -20.42 -3.68
CA PRO A 253 -1.10 -19.70 -4.13
C PRO A 253 -2.34 -20.11 -3.32
N ASN A 254 -2.28 -19.97 -2.01
CA ASN A 254 -3.32 -20.41 -1.08
C ASN A 254 -4.27 -19.28 -0.67
N GLY A 255 -4.22 -18.15 -1.37
CA GLY A 255 -5.10 -17.02 -1.07
C GLY A 255 -4.85 -16.36 0.28
N LYS A 256 -3.59 -16.35 0.75
CA LYS A 256 -3.20 -15.80 2.06
C LYS A 256 -2.24 -14.65 1.82
N PRO A 257 -2.55 -13.44 2.31
CA PRO A 257 -1.57 -12.37 2.30
C PRO A 257 -0.32 -12.77 3.07
N ASP A 258 0.84 -12.55 2.47
CA ASP A 258 2.16 -12.82 3.03
C ASP A 258 2.81 -11.57 3.64
N HIS A 259 2.07 -10.47 3.63
CA HIS A 259 2.40 -9.22 4.29
C HIS A 259 1.50 -8.96 5.49
N ALA A 260 2.04 -8.29 6.53
CA ALA A 260 1.27 -7.73 7.62
C ALA A 260 0.39 -6.57 7.17
N ILE A 261 -0.65 -6.29 7.92
CA ILE A 261 -1.38 -5.03 7.77
C ILE A 261 -0.53 -3.93 8.41
N ILE A 262 -0.15 -2.90 7.66
CA ILE A 262 0.41 -1.70 8.26
C ILE A 262 -0.73 -0.81 8.76
N LYS A 263 -0.71 -0.46 10.05
CA LYS A 263 -1.70 0.37 10.72
C LYS A 263 -1.06 1.67 11.19
N ALA A 264 -1.47 2.77 10.61
CA ALA A 264 -1.02 4.10 10.99
C ALA A 264 -2.14 4.89 11.69
N THR A 265 -1.78 5.64 12.74
CA THR A 265 -2.67 6.60 13.41
C THR A 265 -2.01 7.97 13.37
N ILE A 266 -2.74 8.97 12.86
CA ILE A 266 -2.32 10.37 12.72
C ILE A 266 -3.27 11.23 13.55
N ILE A 267 -2.70 11.95 14.56
CA ILE A 267 -3.43 12.78 15.54
C ILE A 267 -3.01 14.25 15.39
#